data_c8cd26d261c775940f96f4d0762007f8
#
_entry.id   c8cd26d261c775940f96f4d0762007f8
#
_cell.length_a   1.000
_cell.length_b   1.000
_cell.length_c   1.000
_cell.angle_alpha   90.00
_cell.angle_beta   90.00
_cell.angle_gamma   90.00
#
_symmetry.space_group_name_H-M   'P 1'
#
loop_
_entity.id
_entity.type
_entity.pdbx_description
1 polymer ?
#
loop_
_entity_poly.entity_id
_entity_poly.type
_entity_poly.pdbx_seq_one_letter_code
_entity_poly.pdbx_strand_id
1 'polypeptide(L)'
;MEGLGEEIADFVEYASPDADELRARFATMRRLDSVAKALWPGSEAEPFGSTKHRMLLHGSDLDVRIRTVGKFENIPECHGINQLGAEVMKQPWAVDMDPKVTGRVPQISYVDSISKLRCKVCVGNRQTVRGTSFFNSPMIPLSMRFPAFKVLMLPVKTVFKQRGLEKSFAGGVGTFRVGMMLLNYLAMHAPASTRPPTPDVLGGALIGFFRYYASAPADGSEWQKWTEPFAF
;
A
#
# COMPACT_ATOMS: atom_id res chain seq x y z
N MET A 1 -10.28 -28.09 -2.37
CA MET A 1 -10.00 -26.62 -2.19
C MET A 1 -9.48 -26.29 -0.81
N GLU A 2 -9.72 -27.18 0.15
CA GLU A 2 -9.22 -27.06 1.53
C GLU A 2 -7.68 -26.93 1.57
N GLY A 3 -6.94 -27.79 0.88
CA GLY A 3 -5.47 -27.69 0.81
C GLY A 3 -4.94 -26.37 0.25
N LEU A 4 -5.58 -25.78 -0.77
CA LEU A 4 -5.17 -24.47 -1.28
C LEU A 4 -5.42 -23.37 -0.23
N GLY A 5 -6.47 -23.47 0.56
CA GLY A 5 -6.74 -22.49 1.60
C GLY A 5 -5.73 -22.55 2.75
N GLU A 6 -5.27 -23.75 3.10
CA GLU A 6 -4.20 -23.96 4.06
C GLU A 6 -2.87 -23.39 3.51
N GLU A 7 -2.52 -23.70 2.27
CA GLU A 7 -1.35 -23.11 1.59
C GLU A 7 -1.40 -21.57 1.54
N ILE A 8 -2.58 -20.99 1.37
CA ILE A 8 -2.75 -19.52 1.42
C ILE A 8 -2.42 -19.00 2.83
N ALA A 9 -2.90 -19.66 3.88
CA ALA A 9 -2.62 -19.27 5.26
C ALA A 9 -1.12 -19.35 5.57
N ASP A 10 -0.48 -20.46 5.24
CA ASP A 10 0.96 -20.67 5.39
C ASP A 10 1.77 -19.66 4.59
N PHE A 11 1.35 -19.38 3.35
CA PHE A 11 1.97 -18.34 2.52
C PHE A 11 1.87 -16.95 3.17
N VAL A 12 0.73 -16.59 3.71
CA VAL A 12 0.53 -15.29 4.37
C VAL A 12 1.44 -15.15 5.60
N GLU A 13 1.56 -16.20 6.40
CA GLU A 13 2.49 -16.23 7.54
C GLU A 13 3.94 -16.07 7.08
N TYR A 14 4.37 -16.87 6.11
CA TYR A 14 5.72 -16.83 5.54
C TYR A 14 6.06 -15.49 4.87
N ALA A 15 5.12 -14.95 4.10
CA ALA A 15 5.35 -13.75 3.29
C ALA A 15 5.18 -12.43 4.05
N SER A 16 4.62 -12.46 5.25
CA SER A 16 4.42 -11.28 6.09
C SER A 16 5.72 -10.86 6.78
N PRO A 17 5.91 -9.57 7.06
CA PRO A 17 7.03 -9.11 7.87
C PRO A 17 7.01 -9.74 9.26
N ASP A 18 8.14 -10.23 9.69
CA ASP A 18 8.33 -10.73 11.06
C ASP A 18 8.45 -9.59 12.09
N ALA A 19 8.61 -9.95 13.35
CA ALA A 19 8.71 -8.98 14.44
C ALA A 19 9.99 -8.11 14.34
N ASP A 20 11.08 -8.66 13.81
CA ASP A 20 12.34 -7.93 13.63
C ASP A 20 12.22 -6.91 12.51
N GLU A 21 11.65 -7.29 11.38
CA GLU A 21 11.37 -6.35 10.30
C GLU A 21 10.40 -5.24 10.74
N LEU A 22 9.35 -5.58 11.48
CA LEU A 22 8.42 -4.57 12.01
C LEU A 22 9.12 -3.58 12.93
N ARG A 23 10.04 -4.05 13.80
CA ARG A 23 10.87 -3.18 14.65
C ARG A 23 11.79 -2.28 13.81
N ALA A 24 12.43 -2.85 12.79
CA ALA A 24 13.28 -2.11 11.86
C ALA A 24 12.52 -1.01 11.12
N ARG A 25 11.31 -1.32 10.62
CA ARG A 25 10.39 -0.35 9.97
C ARG A 25 10.04 0.81 10.89
N PHE A 26 9.70 0.49 12.14
CA PHE A 26 9.39 1.50 13.14
C PHE A 26 10.60 2.38 13.47
N ALA A 27 11.77 1.81 13.66
CA ALA A 27 13.00 2.54 13.91
C ALA A 27 13.40 3.47 12.75
N THR A 28 13.24 2.99 11.50
CA THR A 28 13.46 3.80 10.29
C THR A 28 12.50 4.98 10.23
N MET A 29 11.23 4.75 10.51
CA MET A 29 10.23 5.82 10.53
C MET A 29 10.53 6.87 11.60
N ARG A 30 10.99 6.46 12.79
CA ARG A 30 11.39 7.39 13.85
C ARG A 30 12.60 8.26 13.48
N ARG A 31 13.60 7.72 12.75
CA ARG A 31 14.71 8.54 12.24
C ARG A 31 14.23 9.64 11.29
N LEU A 32 13.34 9.26 10.37
CA LEU A 32 12.72 10.22 9.44
C LEU A 32 11.85 11.25 10.18
N ASP A 33 11.08 10.83 11.18
CA ASP A 33 10.25 11.69 12.01
C ASP A 33 11.08 12.76 12.72
N SER A 34 12.27 12.39 13.23
CA SER A 34 13.19 13.34 13.87
C SER A 34 13.67 14.42 12.90
N VAL A 35 13.99 14.06 11.66
CA VAL A 35 14.38 15.02 10.59
C VAL A 35 13.20 15.94 10.26
N ALA A 36 12.00 15.37 10.09
CA ALA A 36 10.82 16.15 9.78
C ALA A 36 10.46 17.15 10.91
N LYS A 37 10.56 16.74 12.17
CA LYS A 37 10.31 17.61 13.33
C LYS A 37 11.32 18.73 13.48
N ALA A 38 12.58 18.50 13.10
CA ALA A 38 13.61 19.54 13.07
C ALA A 38 13.30 20.61 12.01
N LEU A 39 12.77 20.22 10.86
CA LEU A 39 12.34 21.13 9.80
C LEU A 39 11.03 21.84 10.15
N TRP A 40 10.06 21.09 10.60
CA TRP A 40 8.69 21.54 10.83
C TRP A 40 8.21 21.08 12.22
N PRO A 41 8.42 21.89 13.26
CA PRO A 41 7.95 21.58 14.60
C PRO A 41 6.45 21.22 14.63
N GLY A 42 6.12 20.11 15.26
CA GLY A 42 4.76 19.56 15.32
C GLY A 42 4.38 18.64 14.16
N SER A 43 5.23 18.48 13.14
CA SER A 43 5.01 17.46 12.10
C SER A 43 5.12 16.05 12.67
N GLU A 44 4.62 15.08 11.91
CA GLU A 44 4.60 13.68 12.30
C GLU A 44 4.79 12.78 11.07
N ALA A 45 5.67 11.78 11.20
CA ALA A 45 5.82 10.72 10.23
C ALA A 45 4.75 9.66 10.44
N GLU A 46 3.86 9.50 9.47
CA GLU A 46 2.77 8.54 9.50
C GLU A 46 2.98 7.45 8.44
N PRO A 47 2.84 6.17 8.78
CA PRO A 47 2.82 5.12 7.77
C PRO A 47 1.57 5.27 6.92
N PHE A 48 1.68 5.03 5.61
CA PHE A 48 0.52 4.98 4.73
C PHE A 48 0.54 3.76 3.82
N GLY A 49 -0.47 3.62 2.96
CA GLY A 49 -0.54 2.52 2.02
C GLY A 49 -0.58 1.15 2.71
N SER A 50 0.08 0.17 2.11
CA SER A 50 0.15 -1.20 2.64
C SER A 50 0.82 -1.28 4.01
N THR A 51 1.74 -0.35 4.32
CA THR A 51 2.42 -0.26 5.61
C THR A 51 1.44 -0.05 6.76
N LYS A 52 0.51 0.90 6.61
CA LYS A 52 -0.49 1.22 7.63
C LYS A 52 -1.43 0.06 7.95
N HIS A 53 -1.78 -0.73 6.95
CA HIS A 53 -2.83 -1.77 7.07
C HIS A 53 -2.29 -3.18 7.25
N ARG A 54 -0.97 -3.32 7.41
CA ARG A 54 -0.29 -4.61 7.56
C ARG A 54 -0.61 -5.59 6.43
N MET A 55 -0.75 -5.07 5.20
CA MET A 55 -0.87 -5.85 3.97
C MET A 55 0.44 -5.79 3.19
N LEU A 56 1.53 -6.06 3.89
CA LEU A 56 2.90 -6.00 3.43
C LEU A 56 3.41 -7.40 3.11
N LEU A 57 4.19 -7.50 2.07
CA LEU A 57 5.11 -8.61 1.89
C LEU A 57 6.43 -8.28 2.60
N HIS A 58 7.13 -9.29 3.10
CA HIS A 58 8.48 -9.16 3.62
C HIS A 58 9.37 -8.39 2.64
N GLY A 59 10.20 -7.48 3.15
CA GLY A 59 11.08 -6.64 2.33
C GLY A 59 10.38 -5.59 1.44
N SER A 60 9.06 -5.38 1.58
CA SER A 60 8.36 -4.31 0.85
C SER A 60 8.87 -2.93 1.25
N ASP A 61 8.74 -1.97 0.34
CA ASP A 61 9.05 -0.57 0.61
C ASP A 61 8.29 -0.06 1.84
N LEU A 62 8.91 0.88 2.55
CA LEU A 62 8.30 1.59 3.67
C LEU A 62 7.70 2.90 3.15
N ASP A 63 6.38 2.93 3.02
CA ASP A 63 5.65 4.11 2.60
C ASP A 63 5.36 5.01 3.80
N VAL A 64 5.91 6.24 3.81
CA VAL A 64 5.77 7.22 4.89
C VAL A 64 5.27 8.56 4.35
N ARG A 65 4.31 9.13 5.04
CA ARG A 65 3.86 10.49 4.81
C ARG A 65 4.31 11.37 5.97
N ILE A 66 4.87 12.52 5.69
CA ILE A 66 5.09 13.56 6.68
C ILE A 66 3.86 14.46 6.71
N ARG A 67 3.11 14.38 7.78
CA ARG A 67 1.98 15.26 8.05
C ARG A 67 2.51 16.55 8.70
N THR A 68 2.33 17.65 8.02
CA THR A 68 2.66 18.98 8.52
C THR A 68 1.44 19.62 9.19
N VAL A 69 1.68 20.49 10.16
CA VAL A 69 0.62 21.13 10.95
C VAL A 69 0.90 22.62 11.20
N GLY A 70 -0.13 23.36 11.60
CA GLY A 70 -0.04 24.78 11.94
C GLY A 70 0.43 25.63 10.75
N LYS A 71 1.40 26.49 10.93
CA LYS A 71 1.93 27.36 9.86
C LYS A 71 2.54 26.60 8.67
N PHE A 72 2.84 25.33 8.85
CA PHE A 72 3.41 24.45 7.82
C PHE A 72 2.37 23.59 7.11
N GLU A 73 1.09 23.64 7.51
CA GLU A 73 0.03 22.76 6.99
C GLU A 73 -0.18 22.88 5.48
N ASN A 74 0.06 24.06 4.91
CA ASN A 74 -0.15 24.37 3.52
C ASN A 74 1.14 24.51 2.71
N ILE A 75 2.24 23.91 3.15
CA ILE A 75 3.47 23.87 2.36
C ILE A 75 3.18 23.16 1.03
N PRO A 76 3.50 23.78 -0.13
CA PRO A 76 3.38 23.10 -1.41
C PRO A 76 4.19 21.79 -1.42
N GLU A 77 3.57 20.70 -1.86
CA GLU A 77 4.16 19.35 -1.78
C GLU A 77 5.56 19.28 -2.38
N CYS A 78 5.76 19.87 -3.58
CA CYS A 78 7.08 19.90 -4.22
C CYS A 78 8.11 20.66 -3.38
N HIS A 79 7.72 21.74 -2.75
CA HIS A 79 8.61 22.52 -1.89
C HIS A 79 8.97 21.74 -0.63
N GLY A 80 7.96 21.16 0.04
CA GLY A 80 8.18 20.34 1.21
C GLY A 80 9.08 19.13 0.93
N ILE A 81 8.86 18.45 -0.19
CA ILE A 81 9.69 17.31 -0.60
C ILE A 81 11.13 17.72 -0.89
N ASN A 82 11.36 18.85 -1.53
CA ASN A 82 12.72 19.35 -1.79
C ASN A 82 13.45 19.70 -0.48
N GLN A 83 12.77 20.37 0.45
CA GLN A 83 13.35 20.70 1.76
C GLN A 83 13.66 19.42 2.56
N LEU A 84 12.71 18.49 2.65
CA LEU A 84 12.92 17.24 3.34
C LEU A 84 14.05 16.41 2.71
N GLY A 85 14.07 16.33 1.38
CA GLY A 85 15.09 15.62 0.63
C GLY A 85 16.49 16.14 0.91
N ALA A 86 16.65 17.46 0.94
CA ALA A 86 17.94 18.11 1.27
C ALA A 86 18.42 17.76 2.69
N GLU A 87 17.53 17.69 3.68
CA GLU A 87 17.90 17.32 5.05
C GLU A 87 18.11 15.81 5.23
N VAL A 88 17.32 14.98 4.55
CA VAL A 88 17.51 13.52 4.55
C VAL A 88 18.84 13.14 3.90
N MET A 89 19.23 13.84 2.83
CA MET A 89 20.51 13.60 2.13
C MET A 89 21.74 13.85 3.03
N LYS A 90 21.63 14.69 4.06
CA LYS A 90 22.71 14.93 5.02
C LYS A 90 22.85 13.80 6.06
N GLN A 91 21.90 12.89 6.10
CA GLN A 91 21.87 11.83 7.11
C GLN A 91 22.74 10.65 6.70
N PRO A 92 23.60 10.11 7.59
CA PRO A 92 24.52 9.01 7.24
C PRO A 92 23.80 7.69 6.95
N TRP A 93 22.54 7.58 7.34
CA TRP A 93 21.72 6.40 7.10
C TRP A 93 20.92 6.46 5.79
N ALA A 94 20.84 7.59 5.12
CA ALA A 94 20.11 7.72 3.86
C ALA A 94 21.06 7.54 2.67
N VAL A 95 20.88 6.46 1.93
CA VAL A 95 21.67 6.14 0.74
C VAL A 95 20.75 5.91 -0.46
N ASP A 96 21.29 5.87 -1.66
CA ASP A 96 20.54 5.62 -2.91
C ASP A 96 19.31 6.53 -3.06
N MET A 97 19.52 7.83 -2.89
CA MET A 97 18.46 8.84 -3.02
C MET A 97 17.96 8.94 -4.47
N ASP A 98 16.64 8.86 -4.63
CA ASP A 98 15.94 9.03 -5.93
C ASP A 98 14.76 9.98 -5.76
N PRO A 99 14.94 11.29 -6.00
CA PRO A 99 13.86 12.26 -5.90
C PRO A 99 12.96 12.22 -7.14
N LYS A 100 11.66 11.97 -6.94
CA LYS A 100 10.62 12.01 -7.98
C LYS A 100 9.70 13.19 -7.75
N VAL A 101 10.20 14.40 -8.00
CA VAL A 101 9.50 15.65 -7.69
C VAL A 101 8.42 15.98 -8.72
N THR A 102 8.55 15.47 -9.96
CA THR A 102 7.66 15.78 -11.09
C THR A 102 6.49 14.79 -11.25
N GLY A 103 6.37 13.81 -10.38
CA GLY A 103 5.26 12.83 -10.42
C GLY A 103 3.92 13.43 -9.98
N ARG A 104 2.83 12.69 -10.22
CA ARG A 104 1.48 13.06 -9.75
C ARG A 104 1.44 13.30 -8.23
N VAL A 105 2.26 12.61 -7.49
CA VAL A 105 2.55 12.82 -6.08
C VAL A 105 4.05 12.98 -5.93
N PRO A 106 4.52 14.19 -5.60
CA PRO A 106 5.92 14.43 -5.31
C PRO A 106 6.40 13.55 -4.16
N GLN A 107 7.49 12.84 -4.36
CA GLN A 107 8.07 11.94 -3.37
C GLN A 107 9.57 11.86 -3.50
N ILE A 108 10.24 11.53 -2.41
CA ILE A 108 11.61 11.04 -2.41
C ILE A 108 11.63 9.56 -2.09
N SER A 109 12.55 8.82 -2.66
CA SER A 109 12.88 7.49 -2.20
C SER A 109 14.36 7.39 -1.86
N TYR A 110 14.67 6.59 -0.85
CA TYR A 110 16.03 6.28 -0.40
C TYR A 110 16.07 4.90 0.23
N VAL A 111 17.25 4.36 0.40
CA VAL A 111 17.48 3.15 1.20
C VAL A 111 18.03 3.56 2.57
N ASP A 112 17.39 3.11 3.64
CA ASP A 112 17.94 3.24 4.98
C ASP A 112 19.07 2.20 5.14
N SER A 113 20.31 2.67 5.29
CA SER A 113 21.49 1.80 5.31
C SER A 113 21.57 0.89 6.54
N ILE A 114 20.80 1.21 7.61
CA ILE A 114 20.74 0.43 8.85
C ILE A 114 19.76 -0.74 8.69
N SER A 115 18.53 -0.43 8.28
CA SER A 115 17.46 -1.44 8.12
C SER A 115 17.45 -2.12 6.75
N LYS A 116 18.17 -1.58 5.77
CA LYS A 116 18.15 -1.98 4.36
C LYS A 116 16.79 -1.79 3.67
N LEU A 117 15.86 -1.13 4.31
CA LEU A 117 14.54 -0.85 3.76
C LEU A 117 14.60 0.31 2.79
N ARG A 118 13.95 0.16 1.65
CA ARG A 118 13.66 1.26 0.75
C ARG A 118 12.47 2.05 1.28
N CYS A 119 12.68 3.34 1.50
CA CYS A 119 11.66 4.27 1.97
C CYS A 119 11.12 5.08 0.81
N LYS A 120 9.81 5.29 0.79
CA LYS A 120 9.13 6.22 -0.10
C LYS A 120 8.41 7.24 0.75
N VAL A 121 8.76 8.50 0.59
CA VAL A 121 8.29 9.56 1.47
C VAL A 121 7.61 10.65 0.67
N CYS A 122 6.41 11.03 1.08
CA CYS A 122 5.70 12.21 0.60
C CYS A 122 5.43 13.18 1.75
N VAL A 123 5.23 14.45 1.41
CA VAL A 123 4.88 15.51 2.37
C VAL A 123 3.49 16.03 2.03
N GLY A 124 2.66 16.24 3.03
CA GLY A 124 1.36 16.86 2.83
C GLY A 124 0.31 16.40 3.86
N ASN A 125 -0.79 17.15 3.92
CA ASN A 125 -1.93 16.82 4.76
C ASN A 125 -2.84 15.77 4.10
N ARG A 126 -3.92 15.35 4.80
CA ARG A 126 -4.86 14.34 4.29
C ARG A 126 -5.58 14.75 3.01
N GLN A 127 -5.66 16.05 2.71
CA GLN A 127 -6.40 16.56 1.55
C GLN A 127 -5.56 16.54 0.28
N THR A 128 -4.25 16.79 0.38
CA THR A 128 -3.34 16.87 -0.75
C THR A 128 -2.95 15.49 -1.29
N VAL A 129 -2.90 14.49 -0.43
CA VAL A 129 -2.62 13.09 -0.82
C VAL A 129 -3.90 12.34 -1.27
N ARG A 130 -4.93 13.08 -1.70
CA ARG A 130 -6.15 12.50 -2.28
C ARG A 130 -5.81 11.66 -3.51
N GLY A 131 -6.15 10.38 -3.46
CA GLY A 131 -6.01 9.45 -4.58
C GLY A 131 -4.73 8.60 -4.57
N THR A 132 -3.83 8.75 -3.61
CA THR A 132 -2.66 7.90 -3.50
C THR A 132 -2.88 6.67 -2.65
N SER A 133 -3.99 6.57 -1.93
CA SER A 133 -4.15 5.50 -0.97
C SER A 133 -5.59 5.00 -0.90
N PHE A 134 -5.82 3.83 -1.47
CA PHE A 134 -6.92 2.94 -1.12
C PHE A 134 -7.17 2.93 0.40
N PHE A 135 -6.12 3.02 1.18
CA PHE A 135 -6.06 2.86 2.61
C PHE A 135 -6.42 4.11 3.42
N ASN A 136 -6.62 5.24 2.77
CA ASN A 136 -7.25 6.44 3.36
C ASN A 136 -8.69 6.64 2.84
N SER A 137 -9.15 5.73 1.98
CA SER A 137 -10.49 5.75 1.39
C SER A 137 -11.54 5.22 2.38
N PRO A 138 -12.80 5.61 2.26
CA PRO A 138 -13.95 4.97 2.93
C PRO A 138 -14.07 3.47 2.62
N MET A 139 -13.27 2.95 1.70
CA MET A 139 -13.18 1.53 1.35
C MET A 139 -12.64 0.64 2.50
N ILE A 140 -11.88 1.19 3.47
CA ILE A 140 -11.40 0.40 4.61
C ILE A 140 -12.53 -0.15 5.48
N PRO A 141 -13.51 0.67 5.89
CA PRO A 141 -14.68 0.12 6.59
C PRO A 141 -15.37 -0.99 5.80
N LEU A 142 -15.41 -0.87 4.48
CA LEU A 142 -16.00 -1.89 3.62
C LEU A 142 -15.15 -3.18 3.59
N SER A 143 -13.82 -3.06 3.49
CA SER A 143 -12.93 -4.24 3.53
C SER A 143 -12.99 -5.00 4.86
N MET A 144 -13.34 -4.33 5.95
CA MET A 144 -13.55 -4.98 7.26
C MET A 144 -14.77 -5.91 7.28
N ARG A 145 -15.73 -5.72 6.37
CA ARG A 145 -16.89 -6.63 6.19
C ARG A 145 -16.50 -7.93 5.48
N PHE A 146 -15.30 -8.00 4.91
CA PHE A 146 -14.78 -9.16 4.18
C PHE A 146 -13.42 -9.58 4.75
N PRO A 147 -13.38 -10.38 5.83
CA PRO A 147 -12.12 -10.78 6.48
C PRO A 147 -11.15 -11.48 5.53
N ALA A 148 -11.66 -12.20 4.52
CA ALA A 148 -10.84 -12.80 3.46
C ALA A 148 -10.00 -11.77 2.68
N PHE A 149 -10.42 -10.52 2.63
CA PHE A 149 -9.70 -9.48 1.88
C PHE A 149 -8.25 -9.31 2.32
N LYS A 150 -7.98 -9.23 3.61
CA LYS A 150 -6.61 -9.06 4.12
C LYS A 150 -5.73 -10.25 3.81
N VAL A 151 -6.29 -11.46 3.93
CA VAL A 151 -5.58 -12.70 3.68
C VAL A 151 -5.28 -12.84 2.19
N LEU A 152 -6.28 -12.64 1.33
CA LEU A 152 -6.15 -12.81 -0.12
C LEU A 152 -5.36 -11.69 -0.80
N MET A 153 -5.24 -10.52 -0.18
CA MET A 153 -4.51 -9.40 -0.76
C MET A 153 -3.02 -9.71 -0.98
N LEU A 154 -2.39 -10.50 -0.10
CA LEU A 154 -0.98 -10.85 -0.24
C LEU A 154 -0.72 -11.81 -1.41
N PRO A 155 -1.39 -12.97 -1.52
CA PRO A 155 -1.19 -13.87 -2.67
C PRO A 155 -1.58 -13.19 -4.00
N VAL A 156 -2.66 -12.42 -4.04
CA VAL A 156 -3.05 -11.68 -5.25
C VAL A 156 -1.95 -10.67 -5.64
N LYS A 157 -1.45 -9.85 -4.72
CA LYS A 157 -0.32 -8.95 -4.98
C LYS A 157 0.90 -9.68 -5.50
N THR A 158 1.20 -10.84 -4.92
CA THR A 158 2.37 -11.65 -5.32
C THR A 158 2.24 -12.13 -6.74
N VAL A 159 1.08 -12.64 -7.15
CA VAL A 159 0.84 -13.06 -8.54
C VAL A 159 1.00 -11.88 -9.50
N PHE A 160 0.42 -10.72 -9.19
CA PHE A 160 0.58 -9.53 -10.03
C PHE A 160 2.04 -9.07 -10.13
N LYS A 161 2.79 -9.11 -9.02
CA LYS A 161 4.22 -8.78 -8.98
C LYS A 161 5.05 -9.76 -9.81
N GLN A 162 4.85 -11.06 -9.65
CA GLN A 162 5.58 -12.10 -10.40
C GLN A 162 5.32 -12.01 -11.91
N ARG A 163 4.15 -11.52 -12.31
CA ARG A 163 3.79 -11.31 -13.72
C ARG A 163 4.16 -9.92 -14.24
N GLY A 164 4.81 -9.08 -13.42
CA GLY A 164 5.19 -7.71 -13.80
C GLY A 164 4.01 -6.76 -14.00
N LEU A 165 2.82 -7.14 -13.50
CA LEU A 165 1.57 -6.40 -13.70
C LEU A 165 1.35 -5.28 -12.66
N GLU A 166 2.22 -5.14 -11.67
CA GLU A 166 2.05 -4.14 -10.59
C GLU A 166 2.48 -2.72 -10.98
N LYS A 167 3.19 -2.56 -12.10
CA LYS A 167 3.77 -1.28 -12.53
C LYS A 167 2.77 -0.47 -13.36
N SER A 168 1.99 0.40 -12.73
CA SER A 168 0.97 1.22 -13.42
C SER A 168 1.52 2.13 -14.52
N PHE A 169 2.77 2.60 -14.39
CA PHE A 169 3.45 3.40 -15.43
C PHE A 169 3.85 2.59 -16.67
N ALA A 170 3.89 1.26 -16.56
CA ALA A 170 4.16 0.34 -17.66
C ALA A 170 2.88 -0.36 -18.17
N GLY A 171 1.71 0.23 -17.92
CA GLY A 171 0.42 -0.35 -18.31
C GLY A 171 -0.15 -1.39 -17.36
N GLY A 172 0.50 -1.64 -16.23
CA GLY A 172 0.04 -2.58 -15.22
C GLY A 172 -1.03 -2.00 -14.27
N VAL A 173 -1.55 -2.87 -13.42
CA VAL A 173 -2.56 -2.55 -12.42
C VAL A 173 -1.88 -2.30 -11.06
N GLY A 174 -1.77 -1.04 -10.65
CA GLY A 174 -1.17 -0.71 -9.34
C GLY A 174 -1.91 -1.34 -8.17
N THR A 175 -1.21 -1.53 -7.06
CA THR A 175 -1.73 -2.20 -5.84
C THR A 175 -3.10 -1.69 -5.37
N PHE A 176 -3.36 -0.38 -5.53
CA PHE A 176 -4.66 0.20 -5.20
C PHE A 176 -5.79 -0.41 -6.03
N ARG A 177 -5.62 -0.47 -7.35
CA ARG A 177 -6.63 -1.04 -8.25
C ARG A 177 -6.81 -2.54 -8.01
N VAL A 178 -5.73 -3.27 -7.77
CA VAL A 178 -5.79 -4.70 -7.41
C VAL A 178 -6.63 -4.89 -6.15
N GLY A 179 -6.44 -4.06 -5.14
CA GLY A 179 -7.26 -4.10 -3.93
C GLY A 179 -8.73 -3.79 -4.19
N MET A 180 -9.02 -2.82 -5.08
CA MET A 180 -10.39 -2.51 -5.50
C MET A 180 -11.04 -3.68 -6.24
N MET A 181 -10.32 -4.30 -7.16
CA MET A 181 -10.80 -5.50 -7.88
C MET A 181 -11.13 -6.63 -6.89
N LEU A 182 -10.22 -6.92 -5.97
CA LEU A 182 -10.45 -7.97 -4.98
C LEU A 182 -11.66 -7.66 -4.09
N LEU A 183 -11.79 -6.41 -3.63
CA LEU A 183 -12.91 -6.01 -2.79
C LEU A 183 -14.23 -6.08 -3.55
N ASN A 184 -14.26 -5.62 -4.81
CA ASN A 184 -15.42 -5.71 -5.67
C ASN A 184 -15.85 -7.17 -5.88
N TYR A 185 -14.89 -8.04 -6.19
CA TYR A 185 -15.16 -9.47 -6.33
C TYR A 185 -15.77 -10.07 -5.06
N LEU A 186 -15.17 -9.79 -3.89
CA LEU A 186 -15.68 -10.29 -2.61
C LEU A 186 -17.06 -9.74 -2.28
N ALA A 187 -17.32 -8.47 -2.58
CA ALA A 187 -18.64 -7.87 -2.34
C ALA A 187 -19.75 -8.50 -3.18
N MET A 188 -19.43 -9.00 -4.37
CA MET A 188 -20.41 -9.64 -5.26
C MET A 188 -20.57 -11.14 -5.01
N HIS A 189 -19.52 -11.82 -4.55
CA HIS A 189 -19.47 -13.28 -4.52
C HIS A 189 -19.30 -13.88 -3.13
N ALA A 190 -19.00 -13.08 -2.11
CA ALA A 190 -18.84 -13.56 -0.74
C ALA A 190 -19.88 -12.92 0.19
N PRO A 191 -20.49 -13.67 1.10
CA PRO A 191 -21.35 -13.09 2.11
C PRO A 191 -20.53 -12.18 3.03
N ALA A 192 -21.08 -11.02 3.38
CA ALA A 192 -20.49 -10.17 4.40
C ALA A 192 -20.43 -10.96 5.72
N SER A 193 -19.26 -10.99 6.34
CA SER A 193 -19.02 -11.74 7.58
C SER A 193 -18.04 -11.00 8.46
N THR A 194 -18.19 -11.16 9.75
CA THR A 194 -17.18 -10.71 10.73
C THR A 194 -16.31 -11.86 11.23
N ARG A 195 -16.63 -13.09 10.83
CA ARG A 195 -15.86 -14.28 11.21
C ARG A 195 -14.64 -14.46 10.32
N PRO A 196 -13.53 -14.98 10.85
CA PRO A 196 -12.40 -15.38 10.04
C PRO A 196 -12.82 -16.34 8.91
N PRO A 197 -12.27 -16.21 7.70
CA PRO A 197 -12.57 -17.12 6.61
C PRO A 197 -11.99 -18.51 6.89
N THR A 198 -12.72 -19.54 6.49
CA THR A 198 -12.18 -20.90 6.50
C THR A 198 -11.25 -21.15 5.32
N PRO A 199 -10.37 -22.17 5.36
CA PRO A 199 -9.49 -22.52 4.24
C PRO A 199 -10.26 -22.71 2.92
N ASP A 200 -11.38 -23.39 2.93
CA ASP A 200 -12.21 -23.58 1.73
C ASP A 200 -12.69 -22.27 1.11
N VAL A 201 -13.10 -21.32 1.96
CA VAL A 201 -13.52 -19.99 1.51
C VAL A 201 -12.34 -19.24 0.87
N LEU A 202 -11.15 -19.33 1.46
CA LEU A 202 -9.94 -18.69 0.91
C LEU A 202 -9.55 -19.28 -0.45
N GLY A 203 -9.46 -20.60 -0.54
CA GLY A 203 -9.11 -21.29 -1.79
C GLY A 203 -10.12 -21.01 -2.90
N GLY A 204 -11.41 -21.11 -2.58
CA GLY A 204 -12.50 -20.81 -3.51
C GLY A 204 -12.50 -19.37 -3.99
N ALA A 205 -12.31 -18.42 -3.08
CA ALA A 205 -12.31 -17.01 -3.41
C ALA A 205 -11.08 -16.61 -4.25
N LEU A 206 -9.89 -17.17 -4.00
CA LEU A 206 -8.70 -16.90 -4.81
C LEU A 206 -8.87 -17.36 -6.26
N ILE A 207 -9.30 -18.60 -6.44
CA ILE A 207 -9.55 -19.16 -7.79
C ILE A 207 -10.67 -18.37 -8.48
N GLY A 208 -11.75 -18.12 -7.76
CA GLY A 208 -12.90 -17.38 -8.28
C GLY A 208 -12.53 -15.96 -8.71
N PHE A 209 -11.71 -15.26 -7.94
CA PHE A 209 -11.19 -13.94 -8.31
C PHE A 209 -10.47 -13.97 -9.66
N PHE A 210 -9.52 -14.86 -9.83
CA PHE A 210 -8.78 -14.92 -11.09
C PHE A 210 -9.65 -15.37 -12.26
N ARG A 211 -10.56 -16.33 -12.08
CA ARG A 211 -11.52 -16.74 -13.10
C ARG A 211 -12.44 -15.60 -13.52
N TYR A 212 -12.98 -14.86 -12.57
CA TYR A 212 -13.88 -13.74 -12.81
C TYR A 212 -13.23 -12.68 -13.72
N TYR A 213 -12.00 -12.27 -13.40
CA TYR A 213 -11.31 -11.27 -14.20
C TYR A 213 -10.68 -11.82 -15.48
N ALA A 214 -10.39 -13.12 -15.56
CA ALA A 214 -9.92 -13.75 -16.79
C ALA A 214 -11.03 -13.95 -17.82
N SER A 215 -12.30 -14.03 -17.41
CA SER A 215 -13.46 -14.15 -18.29
C SER A 215 -13.96 -12.81 -18.84
N ALA A 216 -13.33 -11.70 -18.46
CA ALA A 216 -13.69 -10.39 -18.95
C ALA A 216 -13.46 -10.27 -20.46
N PRO A 217 -14.38 -9.63 -21.21
CA PRO A 217 -14.21 -9.39 -22.62
C PRO A 217 -12.91 -8.64 -22.90
N ALA A 218 -12.12 -9.17 -23.87
CA ALA A 218 -10.83 -8.58 -24.24
C ALA A 218 -10.97 -7.19 -24.91
N ASP A 219 -12.17 -6.82 -25.37
CA ASP A 219 -12.48 -5.55 -26.00
C ASP A 219 -12.60 -4.36 -25.01
N GLY A 220 -12.51 -4.65 -23.73
CA GLY A 220 -12.59 -3.61 -22.70
C GLY A 220 -14.00 -3.06 -22.43
N SER A 221 -15.05 -3.57 -23.08
CA SER A 221 -16.42 -3.06 -22.99
C SER A 221 -16.99 -3.10 -21.57
N GLU A 222 -16.48 -3.97 -20.71
CA GLU A 222 -16.94 -4.09 -19.32
C GLU A 222 -15.95 -3.53 -18.28
N TRP A 223 -14.76 -3.08 -18.70
CA TRP A 223 -13.75 -2.58 -17.76
C TRP A 223 -14.22 -1.40 -16.93
N GLN A 224 -15.10 -0.56 -17.46
CA GLN A 224 -15.68 0.58 -16.74
C GLN A 224 -16.53 0.12 -15.55
N LYS A 225 -17.32 -0.94 -15.70
CA LYS A 225 -18.10 -1.51 -14.59
C LYS A 225 -17.26 -2.01 -13.43
N TRP A 226 -16.01 -2.34 -13.69
CA TRP A 226 -15.08 -2.94 -12.71
C TRP A 226 -14.14 -1.92 -12.07
N THR A 227 -14.03 -0.74 -12.66
CA THR A 227 -13.21 0.37 -12.17
C THR A 227 -14.04 1.53 -11.62
N GLU A 228 -15.34 1.54 -11.82
CA GLU A 228 -16.21 2.52 -11.20
C GLU A 228 -16.15 2.38 -9.68
N PRO A 229 -15.88 3.47 -8.95
CA PRO A 229 -16.01 3.44 -7.51
C PRO A 229 -17.46 3.08 -7.18
N PHE A 230 -17.65 2.23 -6.18
CA PHE A 230 -18.97 1.88 -5.68
C PHE A 230 -19.83 3.13 -5.62
N ALA A 231 -20.86 3.19 -6.47
CA ALA A 231 -21.93 4.17 -6.34
C ALA A 231 -22.73 3.77 -5.10
N PHE A 232 -22.56 4.51 -4.02
CA PHE A 232 -23.36 4.43 -2.82
C PHE A 232 -24.30 5.61 -2.78
#